data_8c4b0ad27602e3e28522281067aa2116
#
_entry.id   8c4b0ad27602e3e28522281067aa2116
#
_cell.length_a   1.000
_cell.length_b   1.000
_cell.length_c   1.000
_cell.angle_alpha   90.00
_cell.angle_beta   90.00
_cell.angle_gamma   90.00
#
_symmetry.space_group_name_H-M   'P 1'
#
loop_
_entity.id
_entity.type
_entity.pdbx_description
1 polymer ?
#
loop_
_entity_poly.entity_id
_entity_poly.type
_entity_poly.pdbx_seq_one_letter_code
_entity_poly.pdbx_strand_id
1 'polypeptide(L)'
;MARLRIVELTKVFGTKKVLNNISIEVPEASFTSILGPPGAGKTTLLRIIAGVEPPTSGKIYLDDQDITLLPPKDRNVAMIYQTFALYPHMTVFDNIASPLRARRLSENEIKKKVKDIADFLGISHLLERFPRELSGGEKQRVAVARALVREAEIYLMDEPLTNLDYKLREAARAELKKMCKELKYTMIYATPDPLDALAMSDHVYVLLGGEIVQSGPTRKVYDLPDNIDVARYFSFPAMNFVECTVKHMDDKVAIKMPFTDIIVQKSEIDISEGEYIVGIRPHELKIMEKPSISGVSFKARLRLTYVIGSESIAYADAGETSLAIHVPFIYKIAEPKEVFINLDPMKILIFDKEKRKRVWPR
;
A
#
# COMPACT_ATOMS: atom_id res chain seq x y z
N MET A 1 24.41 -3.50 3.48
CA MET A 1 22.99 -3.12 3.43
C MET A 1 22.86 -1.89 4.29
N ALA A 2 21.98 -0.97 3.92
CA ALA A 2 21.95 0.33 4.58
C ALA A 2 20.55 0.64 5.12
N ARG A 3 20.51 1.35 6.24
CA ARG A 3 19.32 1.94 6.84
C ARG A 3 19.14 3.35 6.29
N LEU A 4 17.93 3.68 5.82
CA LEU A 4 17.59 5.05 5.44
C LEU A 4 16.85 5.73 6.58
N ARG A 5 17.29 6.94 6.93
CA ARG A 5 16.60 7.80 7.89
C ARG A 5 16.38 9.19 7.29
N ILE A 6 15.13 9.62 7.31
CA ILE A 6 14.69 10.95 6.89
C ILE A 6 14.20 11.68 8.14
N VAL A 7 14.63 12.94 8.32
CA VAL A 7 14.32 13.74 9.49
C VAL A 7 13.73 15.08 9.06
N GLU A 8 12.48 15.33 9.43
CA GLU A 8 11.76 16.60 9.27
C GLU A 8 11.80 17.17 7.85
N LEU A 9 11.73 16.29 6.84
CA LEU A 9 11.85 16.66 5.44
C LEU A 9 10.63 17.46 4.97
N THR A 10 10.89 18.64 4.44
CA THR A 10 9.86 19.51 3.85
C THR A 10 10.22 19.84 2.41
N LYS A 11 9.21 19.85 1.52
CA LYS A 11 9.36 20.30 0.13
C LYS A 11 8.25 21.25 -0.26
N VAL A 12 8.66 22.41 -0.75
CA VAL A 12 7.78 23.46 -1.26
C VAL A 12 8.12 23.75 -2.72
N PHE A 13 7.12 23.81 -3.59
CA PHE A 13 7.23 24.29 -4.96
C PHE A 13 6.40 25.56 -5.11
N GLY A 14 7.08 26.70 -5.31
CA GLY A 14 6.41 28.01 -5.28
C GLY A 14 5.70 28.22 -3.95
N THR A 15 4.39 28.31 -3.95
CA THR A 15 3.55 28.44 -2.73
C THR A 15 3.02 27.12 -2.21
N LYS A 16 3.16 26.03 -2.97
CA LYS A 16 2.56 24.73 -2.63
C LYS A 16 3.54 23.90 -1.80
N LYS A 17 3.19 23.61 -0.55
CA LYS A 17 3.89 22.64 0.29
C LYS A 17 3.43 21.23 -0.12
N VAL A 18 4.33 20.45 -0.71
CA VAL A 18 4.05 19.10 -1.23
C VAL A 18 4.40 18.04 -0.20
N LEU A 19 5.46 18.25 0.59
CA LEU A 19 5.81 17.42 1.74
C LEU A 19 5.98 18.32 2.94
N ASN A 20 5.41 17.92 4.07
CA ASN A 20 5.41 18.68 5.31
C ASN A 20 5.96 17.85 6.46
N ASN A 21 7.16 18.17 6.91
CA ASN A 21 7.79 17.59 8.10
C ASN A 21 7.81 16.05 8.11
N ILE A 22 8.23 15.44 6.98
CA ILE A 22 8.27 13.99 6.81
C ILE A 22 9.45 13.40 7.58
N SER A 23 9.16 12.46 8.49
CA SER A 23 10.18 11.65 9.17
C SER A 23 9.90 10.17 8.92
N ILE A 24 10.90 9.44 8.41
CA ILE A 24 10.81 8.04 8.00
C ILE A 24 12.10 7.32 8.43
N GLU A 25 11.95 6.11 8.90
CA GLU A 25 13.06 5.19 9.15
C GLU A 25 12.80 3.87 8.43
N VAL A 26 13.64 3.54 7.44
CA VAL A 26 13.54 2.31 6.66
C VAL A 26 14.58 1.32 7.16
N PRO A 27 14.16 0.18 7.74
CA PRO A 27 15.08 -0.85 8.20
C PRO A 27 15.87 -1.48 7.04
N GLU A 28 17.06 -1.99 7.34
CA GLU A 28 17.82 -2.79 6.38
C GLU A 28 17.05 -4.03 5.93
N ALA A 29 17.30 -4.46 4.69
CA ALA A 29 16.75 -5.69 4.11
C ALA A 29 15.23 -5.80 4.25
N SER A 30 14.52 -4.67 4.17
CA SER A 30 13.06 -4.58 4.30
C SER A 30 12.39 -4.09 3.03
N PHE A 31 11.17 -4.55 2.82
CA PHE A 31 10.27 -3.99 1.83
C PHE A 31 9.35 -2.97 2.49
N THR A 32 9.59 -1.69 2.26
CA THR A 32 8.83 -0.59 2.87
C THR A 32 8.00 0.12 1.82
N SER A 33 6.69 0.26 2.04
CA SER A 33 5.82 1.02 1.15
C SER A 33 5.52 2.43 1.64
N ILE A 34 5.50 3.37 0.70
CA ILE A 34 4.90 4.70 0.86
C ILE A 34 3.53 4.64 0.17
N LEU A 35 2.48 4.47 0.96
CA LEU A 35 1.10 4.33 0.50
C LEU A 35 0.40 5.69 0.55
N GLY A 36 -0.23 6.11 -0.55
CA GLY A 36 -0.99 7.36 -0.57
C GLY A 36 -1.62 7.63 -1.94
N PRO A 37 -2.67 8.48 -2.01
CA PRO A 37 -3.36 8.77 -3.27
C PRO A 37 -2.44 9.46 -4.28
N PRO A 38 -2.85 9.50 -5.56
CA PRO A 38 -2.18 10.32 -6.56
C PRO A 38 -2.06 11.77 -6.06
N GLY A 39 -0.90 12.38 -6.23
CA GLY A 39 -0.63 13.76 -5.78
C GLY A 39 -0.28 13.91 -4.29
N ALA A 40 -0.23 12.84 -3.49
CA ALA A 40 0.16 12.91 -2.07
C ALA A 40 1.62 13.30 -1.83
N GLY A 41 2.49 13.24 -2.86
CA GLY A 41 3.91 13.60 -2.73
C GLY A 41 4.87 12.40 -2.81
N LYS A 42 4.37 11.17 -3.05
CA LYS A 42 5.18 9.94 -3.11
C LYS A 42 6.37 10.04 -4.07
N THR A 43 6.12 10.37 -5.33
CA THR A 43 7.16 10.56 -6.36
C THR A 43 8.16 11.65 -5.97
N THR A 44 7.68 12.76 -5.37
CA THR A 44 8.53 13.84 -4.89
C THR A 44 9.47 13.34 -3.79
N LEU A 45 8.96 12.58 -2.83
CA LEU A 45 9.74 11.97 -1.77
C LEU A 45 10.84 11.05 -2.34
N LEU A 46 10.48 10.15 -3.27
CA LEU A 46 11.46 9.25 -3.89
C LEU A 46 12.53 10.04 -4.70
N ARG A 47 12.14 11.09 -5.43
CA ARG A 47 13.09 11.93 -6.16
C ARG A 47 14.06 12.67 -5.24
N ILE A 48 13.59 13.10 -4.07
CA ILE A 48 14.44 13.73 -3.06
C ILE A 48 15.43 12.71 -2.48
N ILE A 49 14.98 11.49 -2.16
CA ILE A 49 15.86 10.41 -1.70
C ILE A 49 16.90 10.06 -2.76
N ALA A 50 16.49 9.99 -4.04
CA ALA A 50 17.40 9.74 -5.17
C ALA A 50 18.37 10.89 -5.45
N GLY A 51 18.17 12.09 -4.88
CA GLY A 51 18.99 13.28 -5.13
C GLY A 51 18.70 14.00 -6.45
N VAL A 52 17.61 13.66 -7.12
CA VAL A 52 17.16 14.32 -8.35
C VAL A 52 16.49 15.66 -8.03
N GLU A 53 15.89 15.76 -6.85
CA GLU A 53 15.20 16.95 -6.35
C GLU A 53 15.77 17.33 -4.98
N PRO A 54 16.19 18.57 -4.72
CA PRO A 54 16.62 18.97 -3.39
C PRO A 54 15.43 19.20 -2.45
N PRO A 55 15.54 18.87 -1.15
CA PRO A 55 14.53 19.26 -0.18
C PRO A 55 14.55 20.77 0.06
N THR A 56 13.47 21.34 0.59
CA THR A 56 13.44 22.73 1.08
C THR A 56 14.08 22.82 2.47
N SER A 57 13.84 21.81 3.32
CA SER A 57 14.46 21.66 4.64
C SER A 57 14.42 20.18 5.06
N GLY A 58 15.09 19.87 6.18
CA GLY A 58 15.23 18.51 6.69
C GLY A 58 16.49 17.81 6.18
N LYS A 59 16.68 16.56 6.61
CA LYS A 59 17.89 15.79 6.32
C LYS A 59 17.59 14.35 5.94
N ILE A 60 18.50 13.75 5.16
CA ILE A 60 18.46 12.37 4.73
C ILE A 60 19.80 11.72 5.07
N TYR A 61 19.72 10.60 5.76
CA TYR A 61 20.88 9.81 6.15
C TYR A 61 20.79 8.40 5.55
N LEU A 62 21.92 7.94 5.02
CA LEU A 62 22.15 6.55 4.67
C LEU A 62 23.13 6.01 5.68
N ASP A 63 22.70 5.10 6.54
CA ASP A 63 23.35 4.78 7.79
C ASP A 63 23.62 6.07 8.61
N ASP A 64 24.88 6.38 8.88
CA ASP A 64 25.28 7.61 9.60
C ASP A 64 25.73 8.73 8.66
N GLN A 65 25.75 8.51 7.34
CA GLN A 65 26.16 9.50 6.36
C GLN A 65 25.02 10.43 5.97
N ASP A 66 25.19 11.74 6.13
CA ASP A 66 24.29 12.76 5.59
C ASP A 66 24.44 12.82 4.06
N ILE A 67 23.41 12.37 3.34
CA ILE A 67 23.35 12.36 1.88
C ILE A 67 22.47 13.47 1.31
N THR A 68 21.97 14.39 2.13
CA THR A 68 20.95 15.37 1.77
C THR A 68 21.28 16.17 0.51
N LEU A 69 22.53 16.65 0.42
CA LEU A 69 22.99 17.47 -0.70
C LEU A 69 23.87 16.71 -1.71
N LEU A 70 24.09 15.42 -1.51
CA LEU A 70 24.86 14.63 -2.46
C LEU A 70 24.12 14.49 -3.79
N PRO A 71 24.78 14.59 -4.95
CA PRO A 71 24.16 14.33 -6.23
C PRO A 71 23.82 12.85 -6.40
N PRO A 72 22.90 12.47 -7.32
CA PRO A 72 22.41 11.09 -7.49
C PRO A 72 23.51 10.03 -7.69
N LYS A 73 24.61 10.41 -8.36
CA LYS A 73 25.74 9.51 -8.65
C LYS A 73 26.48 9.05 -7.39
N ASP A 74 26.46 9.84 -6.33
CA ASP A 74 27.20 9.63 -5.08
C ASP A 74 26.34 9.06 -3.94
N ARG A 75 25.05 8.82 -4.18
CA ARG A 75 24.09 8.34 -3.16
C ARG A 75 23.92 6.84 -3.13
N ASN A 76 24.60 6.02 -3.73
CA ASN A 76 24.40 4.55 -3.75
C ASN A 76 22.92 4.08 -3.72
N VAL A 77 22.05 4.80 -4.42
CA VAL A 77 20.60 4.57 -4.55
C VAL A 77 20.25 4.31 -6.00
N ALA A 78 19.41 3.33 -6.28
CA ALA A 78 18.87 3.06 -7.62
C ALA A 78 17.37 3.36 -7.65
N MET A 79 16.87 3.96 -8.75
CA MET A 79 15.45 4.31 -8.90
C MET A 79 14.84 3.66 -10.14
N ILE A 80 13.70 3.02 -9.96
CA ILE A 80 12.84 2.50 -11.01
C ILE A 80 11.66 3.46 -11.14
N TYR A 81 11.50 4.06 -12.32
CA TYR A 81 10.46 5.04 -12.61
C TYR A 81 9.17 4.38 -13.11
N GLN A 82 8.04 5.02 -12.90
CA GLN A 82 6.72 4.59 -13.35
C GLN A 82 6.67 4.30 -14.88
N THR A 83 7.37 5.09 -15.68
CA THR A 83 7.45 4.93 -17.14
C THR A 83 8.54 3.97 -17.60
N PHE A 84 9.15 3.20 -16.66
CA PHE A 84 10.32 2.34 -16.87
C PHE A 84 11.57 3.10 -17.34
N ALA A 85 11.42 4.24 -17.99
CA ALA A 85 12.49 5.13 -18.48
C ALA A 85 13.59 4.39 -19.27
N LEU A 86 13.22 3.38 -20.07
CA LEU A 86 14.17 2.65 -20.94
C LEU A 86 14.62 3.56 -22.08
N TYR A 87 15.89 3.43 -22.46
CA TYR A 87 16.45 4.12 -23.63
C TYR A 87 15.94 3.44 -24.91
N PRO A 88 15.08 4.10 -25.74
CA PRO A 88 14.38 3.44 -26.84
C PRO A 88 15.30 3.04 -28.00
N HIS A 89 16.46 3.68 -28.13
CA HIS A 89 17.48 3.45 -29.15
C HIS A 89 18.53 2.41 -28.75
N MET A 90 18.44 1.86 -27.54
CA MET A 90 19.34 0.83 -27.03
C MET A 90 18.63 -0.51 -26.95
N THR A 91 19.36 -1.60 -27.17
CA THR A 91 18.87 -2.96 -26.91
C THR A 91 18.57 -3.17 -25.43
N VAL A 92 17.95 -4.28 -25.05
CA VAL A 92 17.78 -4.69 -23.65
C VAL A 92 19.13 -4.85 -22.98
N PHE A 93 20.09 -5.51 -23.65
CA PHE A 93 21.46 -5.63 -23.16
C PHE A 93 22.07 -4.26 -22.84
N ASP A 94 22.01 -3.32 -23.78
CA ASP A 94 22.60 -2.00 -23.61
C ASP A 94 21.89 -1.16 -22.53
N ASN A 95 20.57 -1.29 -22.41
CA ASN A 95 19.81 -0.67 -21.33
C ASN A 95 20.31 -1.15 -19.96
N ILE A 96 20.48 -2.48 -19.78
CA ILE A 96 20.98 -3.06 -18.53
C ILE A 96 22.47 -2.71 -18.32
N ALA A 97 23.27 -2.72 -19.36
CA ALA A 97 24.71 -2.42 -19.29
C ALA A 97 25.02 -0.93 -19.00
N SER A 98 24.08 -0.02 -19.33
CA SER A 98 24.32 1.44 -19.27
C SER A 98 24.87 1.93 -17.92
N PRO A 99 24.39 1.53 -16.72
CA PRO A 99 24.95 1.99 -15.46
C PRO A 99 26.34 1.40 -15.17
N LEU A 100 26.65 0.22 -15.69
CA LEU A 100 27.98 -0.40 -15.52
C LEU A 100 29.02 0.31 -16.40
N ARG A 101 28.66 0.67 -17.63
CA ARG A 101 29.51 1.48 -18.52
C ARG A 101 29.80 2.85 -17.92
N ALA A 102 28.80 3.49 -17.28
CA ALA A 102 28.99 4.74 -16.58
C ALA A 102 30.01 4.63 -15.43
N ARG A 103 30.12 3.45 -14.81
CA ARG A 103 31.12 3.10 -13.79
C ARG A 103 32.45 2.65 -14.39
N ARG A 104 32.61 2.60 -15.72
CA ARG A 104 33.81 2.21 -16.45
C ARG A 104 34.27 0.77 -16.16
N LEU A 105 33.33 -0.18 -15.95
CA LEU A 105 33.67 -1.59 -15.86
C LEU A 105 34.15 -2.11 -17.22
N SER A 106 34.94 -3.19 -17.19
CA SER A 106 35.36 -3.85 -18.43
C SER A 106 34.19 -4.54 -19.16
N GLU A 107 34.25 -4.64 -20.48
CA GLU A 107 33.16 -5.27 -21.28
C GLU A 107 32.94 -6.75 -20.88
N ASN A 108 33.96 -7.47 -20.43
CA ASN A 108 33.82 -8.83 -19.96
C ASN A 108 33.04 -8.93 -18.63
N GLU A 109 33.29 -8.01 -17.70
CA GLU A 109 32.53 -7.90 -16.46
C GLU A 109 31.08 -7.48 -16.71
N ILE A 110 30.88 -6.53 -17.64
CA ILE A 110 29.55 -6.08 -18.05
C ILE A 110 28.75 -7.25 -18.63
N LYS A 111 29.32 -7.99 -19.58
CA LYS A 111 28.65 -9.14 -20.19
C LYS A 111 28.26 -10.18 -19.15
N LYS A 112 29.16 -10.49 -18.19
CA LYS A 112 28.87 -11.42 -17.11
C LYS A 112 27.72 -10.94 -16.23
N LYS A 113 27.81 -9.71 -15.68
CA LYS A 113 26.79 -9.15 -14.77
C LYS A 113 25.42 -9.00 -15.47
N VAL A 114 25.39 -8.56 -16.74
CA VAL A 114 24.16 -8.45 -17.50
C VAL A 114 23.53 -9.82 -17.73
N LYS A 115 24.34 -10.83 -18.07
CA LYS A 115 23.85 -12.21 -18.24
C LYS A 115 23.28 -12.75 -16.93
N ASP A 116 24.02 -12.65 -15.83
CA ASP A 116 23.62 -13.16 -14.52
C ASP A 116 22.25 -12.56 -14.08
N ILE A 117 22.08 -11.23 -14.21
CA ILE A 117 20.80 -10.59 -13.85
C ILE A 117 19.68 -10.89 -14.83
N ALA A 118 19.98 -11.04 -16.14
CA ALA A 118 18.99 -11.41 -17.14
C ALA A 118 18.49 -12.84 -16.97
N ASP A 119 19.38 -13.77 -16.64
CA ASP A 119 19.05 -15.16 -16.31
C ASP A 119 18.18 -15.22 -15.03
N PHE A 120 18.56 -14.47 -13.99
CA PHE A 120 17.81 -14.39 -12.74
C PHE A 120 16.35 -13.89 -12.95
N LEU A 121 16.16 -12.89 -13.83
CA LEU A 121 14.86 -12.32 -14.14
C LEU A 121 14.12 -13.01 -15.32
N GLY A 122 14.70 -14.07 -15.89
CA GLY A 122 14.09 -14.82 -16.98
C GLY A 122 13.96 -14.04 -18.28
N ILE A 123 14.84 -13.06 -18.54
CA ILE A 123 14.80 -12.17 -19.71
C ILE A 123 16.01 -12.32 -20.66
N SER A 124 16.83 -13.36 -20.50
CA SER A 124 18.02 -13.58 -21.31
C SER A 124 17.71 -13.71 -22.81
N HIS A 125 16.55 -14.25 -23.17
CA HIS A 125 16.06 -14.36 -24.55
C HIS A 125 15.65 -13.01 -25.17
N LEU A 126 15.63 -11.92 -24.41
CA LEU A 126 15.24 -10.59 -24.84
C LEU A 126 16.44 -9.64 -25.07
N LEU A 127 17.66 -10.05 -24.73
CA LEU A 127 18.82 -9.16 -24.65
C LEU A 127 19.10 -8.39 -25.95
N GLU A 128 18.82 -8.98 -27.11
CA GLU A 128 19.03 -8.35 -28.43
C GLU A 128 17.84 -7.51 -28.92
N ARG A 129 16.69 -7.54 -28.19
CA ARG A 129 15.49 -6.77 -28.55
C ARG A 129 15.59 -5.32 -28.13
N PHE A 130 14.78 -4.49 -28.81
CA PHE A 130 14.59 -3.08 -28.42
C PHE A 130 13.33 -2.92 -27.54
N PRO A 131 13.27 -1.86 -26.72
CA PRO A 131 12.10 -1.62 -25.84
C PRO A 131 10.74 -1.61 -26.55
N ARG A 132 10.68 -1.19 -27.82
CA ARG A 132 9.43 -1.18 -28.62
C ARG A 132 8.88 -2.58 -28.92
N GLU A 133 9.72 -3.60 -28.83
CA GLU A 133 9.39 -5.00 -29.15
C GLU A 133 8.96 -5.79 -27.89
N LEU A 134 8.92 -5.12 -26.74
CA LEU A 134 8.63 -5.72 -25.44
C LEU A 134 7.21 -5.42 -24.99
N SER A 135 6.58 -6.40 -24.34
CA SER A 135 5.37 -6.22 -23.54
C SER A 135 5.61 -5.34 -22.31
N GLY A 136 4.55 -4.87 -21.66
CA GLY A 136 4.65 -4.07 -20.43
C GLY A 136 5.42 -4.77 -19.30
N GLY A 137 5.14 -6.06 -19.07
CA GLY A 137 5.84 -6.86 -18.06
C GLY A 137 7.31 -7.08 -18.39
N GLU A 138 7.67 -7.31 -19.65
CA GLU A 138 9.06 -7.42 -20.08
C GLU A 138 9.82 -6.10 -19.92
N LYS A 139 9.20 -4.96 -20.28
CA LYS A 139 9.78 -3.62 -20.03
C LYS A 139 10.06 -3.39 -18.55
N GLN A 140 9.14 -3.79 -17.70
CA GLN A 140 9.31 -3.70 -16.25
C GLN A 140 10.51 -4.52 -15.78
N ARG A 141 10.62 -5.81 -16.17
CA ARG A 141 11.76 -6.66 -15.81
C ARG A 141 13.08 -6.09 -16.29
N VAL A 142 13.13 -5.52 -17.49
CA VAL A 142 14.32 -4.83 -17.99
C VAL A 142 14.67 -3.61 -17.16
N ALA A 143 13.69 -2.80 -16.73
CA ALA A 143 13.92 -1.65 -15.86
C ALA A 143 14.42 -2.08 -14.47
N VAL A 144 13.87 -3.18 -13.93
CA VAL A 144 14.34 -3.81 -12.69
C VAL A 144 15.76 -4.32 -12.86
N ALA A 145 16.06 -5.07 -13.93
CA ALA A 145 17.41 -5.55 -14.24
C ALA A 145 18.44 -4.41 -14.27
N ARG A 146 18.11 -3.31 -14.98
CA ARG A 146 18.97 -2.12 -15.05
C ARG A 146 19.24 -1.47 -13.69
N ALA A 147 18.25 -1.50 -12.79
CA ALA A 147 18.43 -0.98 -11.45
C ALA A 147 19.29 -1.94 -10.59
N LEU A 148 19.00 -3.24 -10.64
CA LEU A 148 19.67 -4.26 -9.80
C LEU A 148 21.13 -4.49 -10.18
N VAL A 149 21.46 -4.46 -11.47
CA VAL A 149 22.84 -4.66 -11.94
C VAL A 149 23.82 -3.63 -11.36
N ARG A 150 23.29 -2.50 -10.89
CA ARG A 150 24.07 -1.43 -10.24
C ARG A 150 24.56 -1.81 -8.84
N GLU A 151 23.95 -2.81 -8.19
CA GLU A 151 24.26 -3.22 -6.80
C GLU A 151 24.21 -2.02 -5.84
N ALA A 152 23.03 -1.34 -5.82
CA ALA A 152 22.79 -0.24 -4.92
C ALA A 152 22.40 -0.75 -3.52
N GLU A 153 22.60 0.08 -2.51
CA GLU A 153 22.19 -0.23 -1.13
C GLU A 153 20.70 -0.07 -0.93
N ILE A 154 20.08 0.89 -1.66
CA ILE A 154 18.63 1.15 -1.60
C ILE A 154 18.05 1.18 -3.02
N TYR A 155 16.90 0.53 -3.17
CA TYR A 155 16.12 0.52 -4.40
C TYR A 155 14.81 1.27 -4.19
N LEU A 156 14.59 2.32 -4.97
CA LEU A 156 13.39 3.12 -4.99
C LEU A 156 12.51 2.71 -6.17
N MET A 157 11.23 2.47 -5.93
CA MET A 157 10.27 2.07 -6.96
C MET A 157 9.08 3.02 -6.95
N ASP A 158 8.91 3.77 -8.03
CA ASP A 158 7.84 4.75 -8.19
C ASP A 158 6.71 4.16 -9.01
N GLU A 159 5.70 3.60 -8.35
CA GLU A 159 4.49 3.01 -8.93
C GLU A 159 4.78 2.03 -10.10
N PRO A 160 5.74 1.08 -9.98
CA PRO A 160 6.21 0.29 -11.13
C PRO A 160 5.17 -0.67 -11.69
N LEU A 161 4.09 -1.00 -10.92
CA LEU A 161 3.07 -1.94 -11.34
C LEU A 161 1.82 -1.28 -11.95
N THR A 162 1.71 0.05 -11.91
CA THR A 162 0.48 0.77 -12.31
C THR A 162 0.11 0.55 -13.77
N ASN A 163 1.10 0.37 -14.66
CA ASN A 163 0.91 0.21 -16.10
C ASN A 163 0.75 -1.26 -16.55
N LEU A 164 0.61 -2.20 -15.61
CA LEU A 164 0.40 -3.61 -15.93
C LEU A 164 -1.08 -3.99 -15.83
N ASP A 165 -1.50 -4.95 -16.64
CA ASP A 165 -2.78 -5.61 -16.45
C ASP A 165 -2.82 -6.41 -15.14
N TYR A 166 -4.01 -6.78 -14.69
CA TYR A 166 -4.22 -7.43 -13.41
C TYR A 166 -3.38 -8.70 -13.22
N LYS A 167 -3.34 -9.58 -14.23
CA LYS A 167 -2.64 -10.89 -14.14
C LYS A 167 -1.12 -10.72 -14.06
N LEU A 168 -0.58 -9.81 -14.87
CA LEU A 168 0.85 -9.47 -14.81
C LEU A 168 1.23 -8.79 -13.51
N ARG A 169 0.34 -7.95 -12.95
CA ARG A 169 0.56 -7.29 -11.66
C ARG A 169 0.68 -8.28 -10.51
N GLU A 170 -0.21 -9.29 -10.44
CA GLU A 170 -0.15 -10.35 -9.44
C GLU A 170 1.19 -11.11 -9.48
N ALA A 171 1.61 -11.54 -10.68
CA ALA A 171 2.89 -12.21 -10.86
C ALA A 171 4.08 -11.33 -10.44
N ALA A 172 4.05 -10.05 -10.85
CA ALA A 172 5.11 -9.09 -10.53
C ALA A 172 5.20 -8.77 -9.03
N ARG A 173 4.06 -8.70 -8.28
CA ARG A 173 4.05 -8.58 -6.81
C ARG A 173 4.82 -9.71 -6.15
N ALA A 174 4.50 -10.96 -6.52
CA ALA A 174 5.15 -12.14 -5.96
C ALA A 174 6.65 -12.15 -6.26
N GLU A 175 7.05 -11.79 -7.48
CA GLU A 175 8.44 -11.72 -7.93
C GLU A 175 9.24 -10.65 -7.17
N LEU A 176 8.72 -9.42 -7.06
CA LEU A 176 9.38 -8.34 -6.32
C LEU A 176 9.57 -8.66 -4.84
N LYS A 177 8.54 -9.23 -4.19
CA LYS A 177 8.63 -9.66 -2.79
C LYS A 177 9.70 -10.74 -2.59
N LYS A 178 9.70 -11.75 -3.48
CA LYS A 178 10.70 -12.82 -3.48
C LYS A 178 12.12 -12.26 -3.63
N MET A 179 12.32 -11.38 -4.62
CA MET A 179 13.62 -10.74 -4.86
C MET A 179 14.13 -9.97 -3.64
N CYS A 180 13.28 -9.15 -3.01
CA CYS A 180 13.66 -8.41 -1.81
C CYS A 180 14.17 -9.37 -0.71
N LYS A 181 13.43 -10.44 -0.47
CA LYS A 181 13.75 -11.43 0.57
C LYS A 181 15.00 -12.23 0.26
N GLU A 182 15.17 -12.73 -0.98
CA GLU A 182 16.31 -13.58 -1.37
C GLU A 182 17.61 -12.80 -1.45
N LEU A 183 17.54 -11.58 -2.01
CA LEU A 183 18.72 -10.72 -2.19
C LEU A 183 18.99 -9.82 -0.99
N LYS A 184 18.09 -9.83 0.01
CA LYS A 184 18.15 -9.00 1.22
C LYS A 184 18.27 -7.50 0.92
N TYR A 185 17.66 -7.04 -0.17
CA TYR A 185 17.69 -5.62 -0.55
C TYR A 185 16.80 -4.77 0.35
N THR A 186 17.19 -3.51 0.56
CA THR A 186 16.34 -2.49 1.15
C THR A 186 15.55 -1.82 0.01
N MET A 187 14.23 -2.00 0.01
CA MET A 187 13.34 -1.52 -1.03
C MET A 187 12.33 -0.51 -0.49
N ILE A 188 12.16 0.63 -1.18
CA ILE A 188 11.14 1.63 -0.90
C ILE A 188 10.22 1.71 -2.11
N TYR A 189 8.95 1.38 -1.89
CA TYR A 189 7.95 1.22 -2.94
C TYR A 189 6.82 2.23 -2.77
N ALA A 190 6.70 3.18 -3.69
CA ALA A 190 5.58 4.11 -3.72
C ALA A 190 4.41 3.49 -4.48
N THR A 191 3.22 3.52 -3.89
CA THR A 191 2.00 2.99 -4.54
C THR A 191 0.75 3.75 -4.08
N PRO A 192 -0.23 3.95 -4.98
CA PRO A 192 -1.57 4.36 -4.60
C PRO A 192 -2.46 3.16 -4.22
N ASP A 193 -2.05 1.92 -4.49
CA ASP A 193 -2.87 0.72 -4.32
C ASP A 193 -2.63 0.08 -2.93
N PRO A 194 -3.66 0.03 -2.05
CA PRO A 194 -3.58 -0.66 -0.77
C PRO A 194 -3.18 -2.14 -0.86
N LEU A 195 -3.60 -2.82 -1.94
CA LEU A 195 -3.29 -4.24 -2.14
C LEU A 195 -1.80 -4.48 -2.41
N ASP A 196 -1.12 -3.55 -3.10
CA ASP A 196 0.33 -3.63 -3.29
C ASP A 196 1.05 -3.60 -1.93
N ALA A 197 0.69 -2.63 -1.07
CA ALA A 197 1.28 -2.50 0.24
C ALA A 197 1.02 -3.74 1.11
N LEU A 198 -0.23 -4.24 1.14
CA LEU A 198 -0.61 -5.44 1.91
C LEU A 198 0.11 -6.71 1.44
N ALA A 199 0.26 -6.88 0.13
CA ALA A 199 0.85 -8.08 -0.44
C ALA A 199 2.36 -8.15 -0.26
N MET A 200 3.06 -7.02 -0.35
CA MET A 200 4.52 -7.00 -0.46
C MET A 200 5.25 -6.47 0.78
N SER A 201 4.67 -5.49 1.50
CA SER A 201 5.44 -4.69 2.44
C SER A 201 5.53 -5.29 3.84
N ASP A 202 6.70 -5.19 4.44
CA ASP A 202 6.92 -5.44 5.87
C ASP A 202 6.47 -4.24 6.70
N HIS A 203 6.79 -3.02 6.21
CA HIS A 203 6.43 -1.74 6.80
C HIS A 203 5.69 -0.84 5.82
N VAL A 204 4.77 -0.02 6.32
CA VAL A 204 4.05 0.98 5.53
C VAL A 204 4.10 2.35 6.20
N TYR A 205 4.27 3.37 5.38
CA TYR A 205 4.08 4.77 5.70
C TYR A 205 2.89 5.29 4.90
N VAL A 206 1.83 5.71 5.58
CA VAL A 206 0.62 6.25 4.93
C VAL A 206 0.80 7.75 4.78
N LEU A 207 0.96 8.20 3.53
CA LEU A 207 1.18 9.59 3.16
C LEU A 207 -0.11 10.21 2.64
N LEU A 208 -0.72 11.08 3.41
CA LEU A 208 -1.93 11.83 3.04
C LEU A 208 -1.68 13.33 3.20
N GLY A 209 -2.07 14.11 2.18
CA GLY A 209 -1.93 15.58 2.25
C GLY A 209 -0.51 16.10 2.43
N GLY A 210 0.51 15.31 2.05
CA GLY A 210 1.91 15.68 2.23
C GLY A 210 2.49 15.35 3.60
N GLU A 211 1.77 14.62 4.46
CA GLU A 211 2.20 14.23 5.82
C GLU A 211 2.11 12.71 6.01
N ILE A 212 3.00 12.13 6.82
CA ILE A 212 2.88 10.76 7.29
C ILE A 212 1.86 10.73 8.43
N VAL A 213 0.66 10.23 8.13
CA VAL A 213 -0.45 10.19 9.09
C VAL A 213 -0.45 8.94 9.98
N GLN A 214 0.17 7.87 9.51
CA GLN A 214 0.43 6.64 10.28
C GLN A 214 1.56 5.85 9.67
N SER A 215 2.32 5.12 10.47
CA SER A 215 3.36 4.21 10.01
C SER A 215 3.53 3.02 10.95
N GLY A 216 4.14 1.95 10.45
CA GLY A 216 4.45 0.76 11.24
C GLY A 216 4.46 -0.54 10.41
N PRO A 217 4.53 -1.69 11.09
CA PRO A 217 4.34 -2.99 10.44
C PRO A 217 3.01 -3.00 9.66
N THR A 218 3.06 -3.40 8.41
CA THR A 218 1.93 -3.27 7.46
C THR A 218 0.64 -3.86 8.02
N ARG A 219 0.72 -5.06 8.60
CA ARG A 219 -0.44 -5.73 9.19
C ARG A 219 -1.04 -4.93 10.35
N LYS A 220 -0.19 -4.36 11.23
CA LYS A 220 -0.64 -3.56 12.37
C LYS A 220 -1.36 -2.28 11.92
N VAL A 221 -0.81 -1.57 10.94
CA VAL A 221 -1.44 -0.34 10.39
C VAL A 221 -2.78 -0.68 9.72
N TYR A 222 -2.85 -1.82 9.02
CA TYR A 222 -4.10 -2.30 8.43
C TYR A 222 -5.14 -2.66 9.50
N ASP A 223 -4.79 -3.49 10.47
CA ASP A 223 -5.74 -3.97 11.50
C ASP A 223 -6.18 -2.85 12.45
N LEU A 224 -5.27 -1.93 12.80
CA LEU A 224 -5.46 -0.86 13.78
C LEU A 224 -5.14 0.52 13.17
N PRO A 225 -5.94 1.02 12.22
CA PRO A 225 -5.75 2.37 11.68
C PRO A 225 -6.02 3.42 12.76
N ASP A 226 -5.15 4.43 12.88
CA ASP A 226 -5.22 5.45 13.94
C ASP A 226 -6.37 6.44 13.74
N ASN A 227 -6.85 6.59 12.49
CA ASN A 227 -7.95 7.49 12.16
C ASN A 227 -8.78 6.98 10.98
N ILE A 228 -9.93 7.63 10.75
CA ILE A 228 -10.87 7.27 9.68
C ILE A 228 -10.24 7.39 8.29
N ASP A 229 -9.35 8.35 8.06
CA ASP A 229 -8.79 8.57 6.73
C ASP A 229 -7.82 7.44 6.35
N VAL A 230 -7.00 6.96 7.29
CA VAL A 230 -6.19 5.75 7.12
C VAL A 230 -7.08 4.52 6.95
N ALA A 231 -8.10 4.35 7.82
CA ALA A 231 -9.02 3.22 7.75
C ALA A 231 -9.75 3.13 6.41
N ARG A 232 -10.17 4.28 5.87
CA ARG A 232 -10.85 4.40 4.58
C ARG A 232 -9.92 4.10 3.43
N TYR A 233 -8.72 4.69 3.46
CA TYR A 233 -7.77 4.56 2.36
C TYR A 233 -7.10 3.20 2.34
N PHE A 234 -6.71 2.68 3.52
CA PHE A 234 -6.05 1.38 3.63
C PHE A 234 -7.07 0.24 3.80
N SER A 235 -8.01 0.15 2.88
CA SER A 235 -9.03 -0.91 2.81
C SER A 235 -9.45 -1.17 1.37
N PHE A 236 -9.71 -2.45 1.03
CA PHE A 236 -10.30 -2.83 -0.24
C PHE A 236 -11.27 -4.02 -0.03
N PRO A 237 -12.54 -3.87 -0.41
CA PRO A 237 -13.25 -2.63 -0.69
C PRO A 237 -13.16 -1.63 0.48
N ALA A 238 -13.56 -0.37 0.24
CA ALA A 238 -13.52 0.65 1.29
C ALA A 238 -14.30 0.23 2.53
N MET A 239 -13.78 0.55 3.72
CA MET A 239 -14.43 0.28 4.99
C MET A 239 -15.80 0.96 5.08
N ASN A 240 -16.79 0.28 5.64
CA ASN A 240 -18.09 0.86 5.96
C ASN A 240 -17.96 1.73 7.21
N PHE A 241 -18.53 2.94 7.20
CA PHE A 241 -18.57 3.83 8.34
C PHE A 241 -20.01 4.15 8.69
N VAL A 242 -20.40 3.93 9.95
CA VAL A 242 -21.76 4.08 10.45
C VAL A 242 -21.73 4.91 11.73
N GLU A 243 -22.52 5.99 11.77
CA GLU A 243 -22.68 6.75 13.01
C GLU A 243 -23.40 5.91 14.06
N CYS A 244 -22.96 6.03 15.31
CA CYS A 244 -23.55 5.30 16.42
C CYS A 244 -23.53 6.11 17.71
N THR A 245 -24.36 5.69 18.67
CA THR A 245 -24.36 6.19 20.05
C THR A 245 -23.97 5.07 21.00
N VAL A 246 -22.99 5.32 21.86
CA VAL A 246 -22.58 4.38 22.91
C VAL A 246 -23.28 4.75 24.21
N LYS A 247 -23.93 3.76 24.86
CA LYS A 247 -24.57 3.88 26.16
C LYS A 247 -24.15 2.75 27.08
N HIS A 248 -23.93 3.05 28.35
CA HIS A 248 -23.68 2.06 29.39
C HIS A 248 -25.00 1.51 29.96
N MET A 249 -25.03 0.20 30.20
CA MET A 249 -26.18 -0.54 30.75
C MET A 249 -25.65 -1.54 31.76
N ASP A 250 -25.52 -1.14 33.03
CA ASP A 250 -24.93 -1.92 34.12
C ASP A 250 -23.56 -2.49 33.70
N ASP A 251 -23.46 -3.82 33.51
CA ASP A 251 -22.24 -4.53 33.12
C ASP A 251 -22.02 -4.61 31.59
N LYS A 252 -22.88 -3.96 30.81
CA LYS A 252 -22.87 -4.02 29.35
C LYS A 252 -22.69 -2.64 28.75
N VAL A 253 -22.21 -2.64 27.51
CA VAL A 253 -22.15 -1.46 26.64
C VAL A 253 -23.01 -1.73 25.42
N ALA A 254 -23.95 -0.83 25.15
CA ALA A 254 -24.78 -0.84 23.96
C ALA A 254 -24.24 0.16 22.94
N ILE A 255 -23.86 -0.31 21.76
CA ILE A 255 -23.47 0.49 20.59
C ILE A 255 -24.66 0.52 19.65
N LYS A 256 -25.41 1.62 19.65
CA LYS A 256 -26.63 1.78 18.88
C LYS A 256 -26.33 2.34 17.51
N MET A 257 -26.54 1.54 16.47
CA MET A 257 -26.47 1.94 15.06
C MET A 257 -27.87 2.10 14.47
N PRO A 258 -28.07 2.78 13.34
CA PRO A 258 -29.41 3.03 12.74
C PRO A 258 -30.20 1.76 12.44
N PHE A 259 -29.54 0.63 12.23
CA PHE A 259 -30.17 -0.62 11.78
C PHE A 259 -30.04 -1.79 12.77
N THR A 260 -29.21 -1.66 13.82
CA THR A 260 -29.03 -2.71 14.85
C THR A 260 -28.30 -2.18 16.06
N ASP A 261 -28.50 -2.82 17.22
CA ASP A 261 -27.74 -2.59 18.44
C ASP A 261 -26.71 -3.71 18.63
N ILE A 262 -25.47 -3.35 18.95
CA ILE A 262 -24.43 -4.27 19.38
C ILE A 262 -24.34 -4.16 20.91
N ILE A 263 -24.53 -5.28 21.60
CA ILE A 263 -24.41 -5.35 23.06
C ILE A 263 -23.22 -6.23 23.43
N VAL A 264 -22.23 -5.67 24.11
CA VAL A 264 -21.02 -6.36 24.56
C VAL A 264 -20.84 -6.18 26.06
N GLN A 265 -20.04 -7.03 26.69
CA GLN A 265 -19.70 -6.87 28.12
C GLN A 265 -18.79 -5.65 28.29
N LYS A 266 -18.97 -4.91 29.39
CA LYS A 266 -18.14 -3.73 29.72
C LYS A 266 -16.67 -4.10 29.91
N SER A 267 -16.37 -5.34 30.27
CA SER A 267 -15.01 -5.88 30.36
C SER A 267 -14.33 -6.07 29.01
N GLU A 268 -15.10 -6.14 27.91
CA GLU A 268 -14.57 -6.34 26.56
C GLU A 268 -14.29 -5.02 25.83
N ILE A 269 -14.96 -3.94 26.24
CA ILE A 269 -14.85 -2.63 25.60
C ILE A 269 -14.78 -1.50 26.63
N ASP A 270 -13.65 -0.78 26.61
CA ASP A 270 -13.44 0.41 27.45
C ASP A 270 -13.64 1.67 26.58
N ILE A 271 -14.87 2.17 26.56
CA ILE A 271 -15.28 3.37 25.83
C ILE A 271 -16.31 4.15 26.64
N SER A 272 -16.22 5.48 26.63
CA SER A 272 -17.18 6.36 27.31
C SER A 272 -18.50 6.46 26.54
N GLU A 273 -19.57 6.86 27.23
CA GLU A 273 -20.82 7.22 26.54
C GLU A 273 -20.64 8.41 25.62
N GLY A 274 -21.31 8.41 24.46
CA GLY A 274 -21.20 9.49 23.48
C GLY A 274 -21.52 9.08 22.07
N GLU A 275 -21.28 10.00 21.15
CA GLU A 275 -21.44 9.80 19.70
C GLU A 275 -20.11 9.38 19.06
N TYR A 276 -20.17 8.35 18.23
CA TYR A 276 -18.99 7.75 17.61
C TYR A 276 -19.31 7.34 16.15
N ILE A 277 -18.27 6.85 15.46
CA ILE A 277 -18.38 6.23 14.14
C ILE A 277 -17.85 4.80 14.25
N VAL A 278 -18.67 3.82 13.92
CA VAL A 278 -18.26 2.43 13.78
C VAL A 278 -17.69 2.22 12.39
N GLY A 279 -16.49 1.67 12.30
CA GLY A 279 -15.86 1.19 11.08
C GLY A 279 -15.98 -0.33 10.98
N ILE A 280 -16.52 -0.83 9.87
CA ILE A 280 -16.69 -2.26 9.62
C ILE A 280 -16.01 -2.61 8.30
N ARG A 281 -15.06 -3.54 8.34
CA ARG A 281 -14.42 -4.02 7.11
C ARG A 281 -15.40 -4.87 6.30
N PRO A 282 -15.45 -4.71 4.97
CA PRO A 282 -16.38 -5.47 4.13
C PRO A 282 -16.29 -6.99 4.26
N HIS A 283 -15.11 -7.54 4.56
CA HIS A 283 -14.92 -8.99 4.74
C HIS A 283 -15.34 -9.52 6.12
N GLU A 284 -15.61 -8.65 7.08
CA GLU A 284 -16.15 -9.01 8.39
C GLU A 284 -17.68 -9.14 8.37
N LEU A 285 -18.33 -8.65 7.31
CA LEU A 285 -19.77 -8.83 7.10
C LEU A 285 -20.05 -10.12 6.32
N LYS A 286 -20.96 -10.95 6.84
CA LYS A 286 -21.33 -12.23 6.20
C LYS A 286 -22.80 -12.22 5.80
N ILE A 287 -23.09 -12.58 4.55
CA ILE A 287 -24.46 -12.72 4.05
C ILE A 287 -25.00 -14.09 4.48
N MET A 288 -26.17 -14.12 5.10
CA MET A 288 -26.83 -15.29 5.64
C MET A 288 -28.29 -15.35 5.16
N GLU A 289 -28.83 -16.55 4.99
CA GLU A 289 -30.27 -16.75 4.72
C GLU A 289 -31.14 -16.67 5.99
N LYS A 290 -30.55 -17.00 7.13
CA LYS A 290 -31.18 -16.97 8.46
C LYS A 290 -30.29 -16.28 9.47
N PRO A 291 -30.83 -15.69 10.55
CA PRO A 291 -30.01 -15.09 11.60
C PRO A 291 -29.07 -16.12 12.20
N SER A 292 -27.82 -15.71 12.44
CA SER A 292 -26.83 -16.53 13.14
C SER A 292 -27.06 -16.50 14.65
N ILE A 293 -26.70 -17.58 15.33
CA ILE A 293 -26.71 -17.68 16.80
C ILE A 293 -25.49 -16.94 17.37
N SER A 294 -24.39 -16.87 16.61
CA SER A 294 -23.15 -16.18 17.01
C SER A 294 -23.04 -14.81 16.33
N GLY A 295 -22.63 -13.80 17.10
CA GLY A 295 -22.52 -12.42 16.61
C GLY A 295 -23.86 -11.68 16.57
N VAL A 296 -23.88 -10.56 15.87
CA VAL A 296 -25.07 -9.71 15.68
C VAL A 296 -25.60 -9.90 14.27
N SER A 297 -26.86 -10.29 14.15
CA SER A 297 -27.54 -10.47 12.86
C SER A 297 -28.63 -9.41 12.68
N PHE A 298 -28.67 -8.78 11.52
CA PHE A 298 -29.70 -7.80 11.18
C PHE A 298 -30.19 -8.01 9.74
N LYS A 299 -31.42 -7.57 9.46
CA LYS A 299 -32.01 -7.64 8.13
C LYS A 299 -31.43 -6.56 7.22
N ALA A 300 -31.19 -6.91 5.97
CA ALA A 300 -30.78 -5.98 4.94
C ALA A 300 -31.33 -6.41 3.58
N ARG A 301 -31.52 -5.44 2.68
CA ARG A 301 -31.91 -5.70 1.30
C ARG A 301 -30.67 -5.72 0.43
N LEU A 302 -30.27 -6.89 -0.03
CA LEU A 302 -29.18 -7.07 -0.98
C LEU A 302 -29.60 -6.50 -2.34
N ARG A 303 -28.91 -5.43 -2.78
CA ARG A 303 -29.30 -4.63 -3.93
C ARG A 303 -28.62 -5.07 -5.22
N LEU A 304 -27.32 -5.33 -5.14
CA LEU A 304 -26.52 -5.74 -6.30
C LEU A 304 -25.24 -6.46 -5.88
N THR A 305 -24.65 -7.18 -6.82
CA THR A 305 -23.36 -7.83 -6.65
C THR A 305 -22.48 -7.58 -7.87
N TYR A 306 -21.19 -7.31 -7.62
CA TYR A 306 -20.15 -7.24 -8.65
C TYR A 306 -19.20 -8.42 -8.49
N VAL A 307 -18.98 -9.16 -9.57
CA VAL A 307 -17.98 -10.24 -9.59
C VAL A 307 -16.63 -9.65 -9.99
N ILE A 308 -15.62 -9.89 -9.17
CA ILE A 308 -14.24 -9.45 -9.40
C ILE A 308 -13.36 -10.70 -9.42
N GLY A 309 -13.19 -11.27 -10.62
CA GLY A 309 -12.45 -12.53 -10.77
C GLY A 309 -13.14 -13.70 -10.06
N SER A 310 -12.51 -14.25 -9.02
CA SER A 310 -13.03 -15.36 -8.21
C SER A 310 -13.87 -14.92 -7.01
N GLU A 311 -14.00 -13.61 -6.76
CA GLU A 311 -14.67 -13.04 -5.60
C GLU A 311 -15.78 -12.09 -6.01
N SER A 312 -16.58 -11.62 -5.05
CA SER A 312 -17.67 -10.68 -5.31
C SER A 312 -17.70 -9.57 -4.27
N ILE A 313 -18.12 -8.38 -4.68
CA ILE A 313 -18.52 -7.32 -3.78
C ILE A 313 -20.04 -7.21 -3.87
N ALA A 314 -20.70 -7.34 -2.72
CA ALA A 314 -22.13 -7.19 -2.59
C ALA A 314 -22.45 -5.86 -1.90
N TYR A 315 -23.52 -5.21 -2.31
CA TYR A 315 -24.05 -4.00 -1.67
C TYR A 315 -25.43 -4.31 -1.11
N ALA A 316 -25.61 -4.03 0.18
CA ALA A 316 -26.86 -4.24 0.88
C ALA A 316 -27.27 -3.00 1.66
N ASP A 317 -28.58 -2.68 1.64
CA ASP A 317 -29.13 -1.55 2.38
C ASP A 317 -29.77 -2.07 3.68
N ALA A 318 -29.27 -1.59 4.81
CA ALA A 318 -29.81 -1.83 6.15
C ALA A 318 -30.47 -0.52 6.62
N GLY A 319 -31.80 -0.42 6.48
CA GLY A 319 -32.49 0.86 6.57
C GLY A 319 -31.99 1.84 5.50
N GLU A 320 -31.55 3.01 5.92
CA GLU A 320 -30.96 4.04 5.05
C GLU A 320 -29.44 3.89 4.84
N THR A 321 -28.82 2.93 5.51
CA THR A 321 -27.36 2.73 5.47
C THR A 321 -27.01 1.70 4.40
N SER A 322 -26.18 2.10 3.42
CA SER A 322 -25.64 1.17 2.41
C SER A 322 -24.31 0.58 2.88
N LEU A 323 -24.20 -0.75 2.86
CA LEU A 323 -23.05 -1.51 3.31
C LEU A 323 -22.41 -2.27 2.13
N ALA A 324 -21.09 -2.16 2.00
CA ALA A 324 -20.29 -3.00 1.12
C ALA A 324 -19.88 -4.28 1.86
N ILE A 325 -20.02 -5.42 1.21
CA ILE A 325 -19.71 -6.75 1.75
C ILE A 325 -18.76 -7.45 0.78
N HIS A 326 -17.63 -7.93 1.25
CA HIS A 326 -16.72 -8.74 0.46
C HIS A 326 -17.06 -10.22 0.62
N VAL A 327 -17.35 -10.88 -0.51
CA VAL A 327 -17.70 -12.31 -0.57
C VAL A 327 -16.56 -13.07 -1.25
N PRO A 328 -15.87 -14.01 -0.57
CA PRO A 328 -14.67 -14.69 -1.08
C PRO A 328 -14.96 -15.79 -2.11
N PHE A 329 -16.07 -15.67 -2.84
CA PHE A 329 -16.46 -16.53 -3.94
C PHE A 329 -17.39 -15.80 -4.90
N ILE A 330 -17.67 -16.41 -6.06
CA ILE A 330 -18.61 -15.85 -7.03
C ILE A 330 -20.02 -15.92 -6.46
N TYR A 331 -20.60 -14.75 -6.15
CA TYR A 331 -21.93 -14.60 -5.62
C TYR A 331 -22.74 -13.64 -6.51
N LYS A 332 -23.75 -14.18 -7.19
CA LYS A 332 -24.61 -13.42 -8.10
C LYS A 332 -26.05 -13.45 -7.61
N ILE A 333 -26.72 -12.31 -7.71
CA ILE A 333 -28.17 -12.20 -7.53
C ILE A 333 -28.79 -11.75 -8.84
N ALA A 334 -29.94 -12.32 -9.18
CA ALA A 334 -30.73 -11.91 -10.34
C ALA A 334 -31.55 -10.66 -10.03
N GLU A 335 -32.11 -10.61 -8.82
CA GLU A 335 -32.98 -9.51 -8.34
C GLU A 335 -32.62 -9.16 -6.88
N PRO A 336 -32.92 -7.94 -6.44
CA PRO A 336 -32.75 -7.54 -5.04
C PRO A 336 -33.57 -8.46 -4.11
N LYS A 337 -32.96 -8.93 -3.03
CA LYS A 337 -33.59 -9.83 -2.07
C LYS A 337 -33.28 -9.48 -0.62
N GLU A 338 -34.20 -9.83 0.29
CA GLU A 338 -33.97 -9.74 1.72
C GLU A 338 -32.99 -10.83 2.17
N VAL A 339 -32.04 -10.43 3.00
CA VAL A 339 -31.03 -11.31 3.60
C VAL A 339 -30.77 -10.90 5.05
N PHE A 340 -30.12 -11.78 5.80
CA PHE A 340 -29.51 -11.39 7.06
C PHE A 340 -28.03 -11.13 6.84
N ILE A 341 -27.52 -10.08 7.49
CA ILE A 341 -26.09 -9.80 7.57
C ILE A 341 -25.65 -10.10 9.00
N ASN A 342 -24.58 -10.88 9.13
CA ASN A 342 -23.98 -11.21 10.40
C ASN A 342 -22.65 -10.47 10.56
N LEU A 343 -22.43 -9.93 11.75
CA LEU A 343 -21.23 -9.20 12.17
C LEU A 343 -20.73 -9.72 13.50
N ASP A 344 -19.44 -9.97 13.61
CA ASP A 344 -18.77 -10.20 14.89
C ASP A 344 -18.53 -8.86 15.60
N PRO A 345 -19.12 -8.63 16.79
CA PRO A 345 -18.94 -7.39 17.54
C PRO A 345 -17.49 -7.02 17.83
N MET A 346 -16.61 -8.04 17.98
CA MET A 346 -15.20 -7.84 18.28
C MET A 346 -14.34 -7.43 17.08
N LYS A 347 -14.95 -7.41 15.89
CA LYS A 347 -14.29 -7.08 14.61
C LYS A 347 -14.58 -5.66 14.10
N ILE A 348 -15.31 -4.87 14.86
CA ILE A 348 -15.54 -3.47 14.54
C ILE A 348 -14.37 -2.60 15.03
N LEU A 349 -14.26 -1.41 14.45
CA LEU A 349 -13.40 -0.33 14.93
C LEU A 349 -14.29 0.83 15.34
N ILE A 350 -13.94 1.53 16.42
CA ILE A 350 -14.72 2.69 16.85
C ILE A 350 -13.84 3.92 16.82
N PHE A 351 -14.36 4.97 16.21
CA PHE A 351 -13.67 6.24 16.03
C PHE A 351 -14.47 7.36 16.72
N ASP A 352 -13.76 8.26 17.36
CA ASP A 352 -14.32 9.52 17.84
C ASP A 352 -14.92 10.32 16.67
N LYS A 353 -16.16 10.80 16.81
CA LYS A 353 -16.87 11.47 15.71
C LYS A 353 -16.24 12.81 15.33
N GLU A 354 -15.76 13.59 16.32
CA GLU A 354 -15.16 14.91 16.10
C GLU A 354 -13.68 14.81 15.73
N LYS A 355 -12.89 14.09 16.53
CA LYS A 355 -11.45 13.97 16.36
C LYS A 355 -11.07 13.01 15.22
N ARG A 356 -12.01 12.17 14.78
CA ARG A 356 -11.83 11.15 13.73
C ARG A 356 -10.72 10.12 14.04
N LYS A 357 -10.27 10.06 15.32
CA LYS A 357 -9.27 9.12 15.81
C LYS A 357 -9.91 7.84 16.31
N ARG A 358 -9.23 6.72 16.14
CA ARG A 358 -9.67 5.43 16.71
C ARG A 358 -9.62 5.49 18.23
N VAL A 359 -10.69 5.02 18.86
CA VAL A 359 -10.82 4.91 20.31
C VAL A 359 -10.92 3.46 20.77
N TRP A 360 -11.34 2.54 19.89
CA TRP A 360 -11.39 1.11 20.16
C TRP A 360 -11.19 0.28 18.88
N PRO A 361 -10.52 -0.94 18.94
CA PRO A 361 -9.69 -1.40 20.08
C PRO A 361 -8.46 -0.49 20.28
N ARG A 362 -7.94 -0.49 21.49
CA ARG A 362 -6.76 0.34 21.86
C ARG A 362 -5.44 -0.22 21.41
#